data_fe1c02a0a070ccebd066df9568c014b9
#
_entry.id   fe1c02a0a070ccebd066df9568c014b9
#
_cell.length_a   1.000
_cell.length_b   1.000
_cell.length_c   1.000
_cell.angle_alpha   90.00
_cell.angle_beta   90.00
_cell.angle_gamma   90.00
#
_symmetry.space_group_name_H-M   'P 1'
#
loop_
_entity.id
_entity.type
_entity.pdbx_description
1 polymer ?
#
loop_
_entity_poly.entity_id
_entity_poly.type
_entity_poly.pdbx_seq_one_letter_code
_entity_poly.pdbx_strand_id
1 'polypeptide(L)'
;MTLHSDKHPVPLPKRKSAGFTLIELLVVIAIIAILAGMLLPALNSAREKGRAISCTSNIKQVLLDFQMYAGDNQDMWPVYGPTGSITWSQTIYGLEYMQKNQWKAKTYTYCPSNIRPAFDAATGRPNHYNTYGVKLPFSTPYEQQYAGTTKAPYLYDSALWVFQNNKVKKPSEYFYICDSNSAGTASIPKGQNFYYVNPNSPEYGIALMHQSRANLGFADGHVGTEGLSQLQIRIKDGVSKPGFLHDAYGNQL
;
A
#
# COMPACT_ATOMS: atom_id res chain seq x y z
N MET A 1 5.65 80.78 44.03
CA MET A 1 5.37 79.73 45.04
C MET A 1 5.09 78.47 44.33
N THR A 2 6.19 77.69 44.10
CA THR A 2 6.15 76.41 43.27
C THR A 2 6.22 75.27 44.24
N LEU A 3 5.14 74.49 44.35
CA LEU A 3 5.08 73.30 45.16
C LEU A 3 5.71 72.13 44.36
N HIS A 4 6.91 71.65 44.83
CA HIS A 4 7.56 70.51 44.34
C HIS A 4 6.95 69.27 45.04
N SER A 5 6.24 68.40 44.29
CA SER A 5 5.65 67.18 44.79
C SER A 5 6.67 66.08 44.62
N ASP A 6 7.41 65.73 45.64
CA ASP A 6 8.28 64.56 45.71
C ASP A 6 7.43 63.28 45.83
N LYS A 7 7.18 62.64 44.67
CA LYS A 7 6.61 61.29 44.65
C LYS A 7 7.70 60.26 44.88
N HIS A 8 7.82 59.72 46.08
CA HIS A 8 8.66 58.52 46.34
C HIS A 8 8.10 57.34 45.62
N PRO A 9 8.95 56.61 44.84
CA PRO A 9 8.51 55.39 44.18
C PRO A 9 8.23 54.29 45.21
N VAL A 10 7.02 53.74 45.19
CA VAL A 10 6.65 52.60 46.04
C VAL A 10 7.42 51.34 45.53
N PRO A 11 8.19 50.69 46.38
CA PRO A 11 8.94 49.49 45.99
C PRO A 11 7.98 48.33 45.68
N LEU A 12 8.03 47.81 44.44
CA LEU A 12 7.27 46.64 44.03
C LEU A 12 7.76 45.40 44.83
N PRO A 13 6.86 44.56 45.33
CA PRO A 13 7.23 43.38 46.06
C PRO A 13 8.07 42.44 45.19
N LYS A 14 9.28 42.13 45.59
CA LYS A 14 10.14 41.14 44.96
C LYS A 14 9.42 39.80 45.00
N ARG A 15 8.97 39.30 43.86
CA ARG A 15 8.48 37.93 43.71
C ARG A 15 9.63 36.98 44.10
N LYS A 16 9.46 36.21 45.15
CA LYS A 16 10.37 35.11 45.50
C LYS A 16 10.27 34.07 44.36
N SER A 17 11.30 33.93 43.59
CA SER A 17 11.42 32.80 42.65
C SER A 17 11.47 31.51 43.45
N ALA A 18 10.45 30.69 43.38
CA ALA A 18 10.52 29.33 43.94
C ALA A 18 11.61 28.60 43.15
N GLY A 19 12.67 28.19 43.84
CA GLY A 19 13.75 27.38 43.24
C GLY A 19 13.20 26.00 42.90
N PHE A 20 13.36 25.59 41.66
CA PHE A 20 13.01 24.24 41.22
C PHE A 20 14.05 23.23 41.70
N THR A 21 13.61 22.19 42.37
CA THR A 21 14.53 21.16 42.87
C THR A 21 14.82 20.09 41.81
N LEU A 22 16.03 19.49 41.89
CA LEU A 22 16.42 18.43 40.95
C LEU A 22 15.49 17.19 41.06
N ILE A 23 14.97 16.94 42.28
CA ILE A 23 14.04 15.82 42.54
C ILE A 23 12.70 16.07 41.86
N GLU A 24 12.15 17.27 41.91
CA GLU A 24 10.89 17.62 41.22
C GLU A 24 11.01 17.44 39.70
N LEU A 25 12.14 17.81 39.11
CA LEU A 25 12.40 17.56 37.69
C LEU A 25 12.48 16.06 37.40
N LEU A 26 13.21 15.31 38.24
CA LEU A 26 13.45 13.88 38.01
C LEU A 26 12.16 13.06 38.12
N VAL A 27 11.27 13.38 39.05
CA VAL A 27 9.96 12.72 39.19
C VAL A 27 9.08 12.98 38.00
N VAL A 28 9.04 14.21 37.49
CA VAL A 28 8.24 14.57 36.31
C VAL A 28 8.70 13.80 35.06
N ILE A 29 10.01 13.79 34.79
CA ILE A 29 10.52 13.02 33.64
C ILE A 29 10.29 11.51 33.80
N ALA A 30 10.34 10.95 34.99
CA ALA A 30 10.06 9.56 35.28
C ALA A 30 8.57 9.24 34.95
N ILE A 31 7.64 10.07 35.38
CA ILE A 31 6.21 9.89 35.07
C ILE A 31 5.97 9.98 33.57
N ILE A 32 6.55 11.01 32.90
CA ILE A 32 6.45 11.14 31.44
C ILE A 32 7.00 9.89 30.73
N ALA A 33 8.15 9.38 31.16
CA ALA A 33 8.76 8.19 30.57
C ALA A 33 7.85 6.94 30.71
N ILE A 34 7.23 6.74 31.88
CA ILE A 34 6.30 5.64 32.11
C ILE A 34 5.07 5.78 31.19
N LEU A 35 4.44 6.95 31.15
CA LEU A 35 3.26 7.21 30.32
C LEU A 35 3.59 7.05 28.82
N ALA A 36 4.71 7.61 28.37
CA ALA A 36 5.18 7.48 26.99
C ALA A 36 5.44 6.02 26.62
N GLY A 37 6.07 5.25 27.54
CA GLY A 37 6.34 3.82 27.34
C GLY A 37 5.09 2.98 27.09
N MET A 38 3.97 3.34 27.71
CA MET A 38 2.67 2.68 27.49
C MET A 38 1.95 3.16 26.22
N LEU A 39 2.13 4.44 25.85
CA LEU A 39 1.45 5.04 24.70
C LEU A 39 2.09 4.70 23.36
N LEU A 40 3.42 4.53 23.30
CA LEU A 40 4.14 4.27 22.02
C LEU A 40 3.66 2.99 21.30
N PRO A 41 3.48 1.82 21.96
CA PRO A 41 2.97 0.63 21.29
C PRO A 41 1.54 0.82 20.74
N ALA A 42 0.66 1.48 21.50
CA ALA A 42 -0.71 1.76 21.09
C ALA A 42 -0.76 2.71 19.88
N LEU A 43 0.08 3.75 19.89
CA LEU A 43 0.19 4.72 18.79
C LEU A 43 0.70 4.06 17.51
N ASN A 44 1.71 3.17 17.61
CA ASN A 44 2.23 2.45 16.45
C ASN A 44 1.15 1.53 15.84
N SER A 45 0.39 0.82 16.66
CA SER A 45 -0.73 -0.02 16.21
C SER A 45 -1.82 0.82 15.53
N ALA A 46 -2.20 1.96 16.12
CA ALA A 46 -3.18 2.87 15.54
C ALA A 46 -2.73 3.45 14.19
N ARG A 47 -1.45 3.84 14.10
CA ARG A 47 -0.85 4.34 12.85
C ARG A 47 -0.88 3.29 11.75
N GLU A 48 -0.57 2.04 12.07
CA GLU A 48 -0.59 0.95 11.07
C GLU A 48 -2.01 0.62 10.62
N LYS A 49 -3.00 0.64 11.52
CA LYS A 49 -4.42 0.55 11.13
C LYS A 49 -4.83 1.69 10.18
N GLY A 50 -4.39 2.91 10.44
CA GLY A 50 -4.62 4.05 9.54
C GLY A 50 -4.01 3.84 8.15
N ARG A 51 -2.79 3.29 8.07
CA ARG A 51 -2.16 2.94 6.79
C ARG A 51 -2.92 1.82 6.07
N ALA A 52 -3.39 0.81 6.78
CA ALA A 52 -4.19 -0.27 6.21
C ALA A 52 -5.49 0.25 5.58
N ILE A 53 -6.20 1.14 6.27
CA ILE A 53 -7.41 1.80 5.73
C ILE A 53 -7.09 2.64 4.50
N SER A 54 -6.01 3.41 4.53
CA SER A 54 -5.55 4.19 3.37
C SER A 54 -5.20 3.28 2.19
N CYS A 55 -4.54 2.14 2.45
CA CYS A 55 -4.23 1.15 1.43
C CYS A 55 -5.50 0.55 0.79
N THR A 56 -6.49 0.16 1.61
CA THR A 56 -7.79 -0.32 1.11
C THR A 56 -8.48 0.73 0.23
N SER A 57 -8.49 2.00 0.66
CA SER A 57 -9.05 3.11 -0.12
C SER A 57 -8.30 3.32 -1.44
N ASN A 58 -6.98 3.21 -1.42
CA ASN A 58 -6.14 3.33 -2.62
C ASN A 58 -6.44 2.22 -3.63
N ILE A 59 -6.51 0.96 -3.19
CA ILE A 59 -6.87 -0.16 -4.08
C ILE A 59 -8.28 0.04 -4.65
N LYS A 60 -9.23 0.53 -3.85
CA LYS A 60 -10.58 0.84 -4.33
C LYS A 60 -10.57 1.89 -5.44
N GLN A 61 -9.73 2.92 -5.30
CA GLN A 61 -9.57 3.95 -6.34
C GLN A 61 -8.98 3.37 -7.62
N VAL A 62 -7.96 2.52 -7.52
CA VAL A 62 -7.39 1.82 -8.68
C VAL A 62 -8.44 0.95 -9.39
N LEU A 63 -9.27 0.23 -8.62
CA LEU A 63 -10.34 -0.57 -9.21
C LEU A 63 -11.39 0.28 -9.94
N LEU A 64 -11.68 1.48 -9.44
CA LEU A 64 -12.55 2.43 -10.16
C LEU A 64 -11.92 2.89 -11.48
N ASP A 65 -10.62 3.19 -11.48
CA ASP A 65 -9.91 3.54 -12.73
C ASP A 65 -9.94 2.36 -13.73
N PHE A 66 -9.80 1.12 -13.26
CA PHE A 66 -9.94 -0.06 -14.11
C PHE A 66 -11.36 -0.22 -14.67
N GLN A 67 -12.39 0.04 -13.87
CA GLN A 67 -13.77 -0.01 -14.34
C GLN A 67 -14.06 1.08 -15.38
N MET A 68 -13.54 2.29 -15.20
CA MET A 68 -13.63 3.36 -16.20
C MET A 68 -12.93 2.96 -17.49
N TYR A 69 -11.71 2.45 -17.41
CA TYR A 69 -10.96 1.93 -18.56
C TYR A 69 -11.74 0.81 -19.28
N ALA A 70 -12.31 -0.14 -18.53
CA ALA A 70 -13.09 -1.25 -19.07
C ALA A 70 -14.32 -0.79 -19.82
N GLY A 71 -14.99 0.27 -19.38
CA GLY A 71 -16.13 0.87 -20.05
C GLY A 71 -15.81 1.30 -21.48
N ASP A 72 -14.60 1.79 -21.71
CA ASP A 72 -14.14 2.24 -23.03
C ASP A 72 -13.40 1.14 -23.82
N ASN A 73 -13.03 0.02 -23.18
CA ASN A 73 -12.16 -1.01 -23.73
C ASN A 73 -12.75 -2.44 -23.61
N GLN A 74 -14.04 -2.63 -23.95
CA GLN A 74 -14.70 -3.96 -24.08
C GLN A 74 -14.56 -4.83 -22.82
N ASP A 75 -14.73 -4.25 -21.64
CA ASP A 75 -14.54 -4.94 -20.33
C ASP A 75 -13.12 -5.50 -20.10
N MET A 76 -12.11 -4.94 -20.75
CA MET A 76 -10.72 -5.32 -20.56
C MET A 76 -10.04 -4.44 -19.54
N TRP A 77 -9.24 -5.04 -18.67
CA TRP A 77 -8.37 -4.36 -17.72
C TRP A 77 -6.89 -4.52 -18.11
N PRO A 78 -6.07 -3.46 -17.97
CA PRO A 78 -4.67 -3.55 -18.37
C PRO A 78 -3.84 -4.35 -17.36
N VAL A 79 -2.98 -5.23 -17.83
CA VAL A 79 -2.04 -5.98 -17.00
C VAL A 79 -0.62 -5.45 -17.19
N TYR A 80 0.04 -5.79 -18.27
CA TYR A 80 1.36 -5.27 -18.64
C TYR A 80 1.70 -5.59 -20.10
N GLY A 81 2.65 -4.83 -20.68
CA GLY A 81 3.17 -5.09 -22.02
C GLY A 81 4.18 -6.25 -22.06
N PRO A 82 4.36 -6.89 -23.22
CA PRO A 82 5.16 -8.10 -23.40
C PRO A 82 6.65 -7.93 -23.11
N THR A 83 7.15 -6.72 -23.22
CA THR A 83 8.56 -6.40 -22.91
C THR A 83 8.76 -5.98 -21.46
N GLY A 84 7.71 -6.03 -20.61
CA GLY A 84 7.75 -5.48 -19.25
C GLY A 84 7.91 -3.96 -19.21
N SER A 85 7.87 -3.30 -20.38
CA SER A 85 8.14 -1.87 -20.49
C SER A 85 6.93 -1.01 -20.17
N ILE A 86 5.71 -1.55 -20.26
CA ILE A 86 4.46 -0.82 -19.98
C ILE A 86 3.73 -1.56 -18.86
N THR A 87 3.57 -0.89 -17.72
CA THR A 87 2.82 -1.44 -16.58
C THR A 87 1.35 -1.01 -16.64
N TRP A 88 0.48 -1.68 -15.89
CA TRP A 88 -0.93 -1.30 -15.78
C TRP A 88 -1.10 0.18 -15.37
N SER A 89 -0.25 0.65 -14.46
CA SER A 89 -0.29 2.04 -13.99
C SER A 89 0.10 3.04 -15.08
N GLN A 90 1.03 2.70 -15.96
CA GLN A 90 1.38 3.52 -17.12
C GLN A 90 0.25 3.56 -18.14
N THR A 91 -0.44 2.44 -18.36
CA THR A 91 -1.59 2.39 -19.28
C THR A 91 -2.71 3.29 -18.79
N ILE A 92 -3.11 3.13 -17.52
CA ILE A 92 -4.18 3.94 -16.91
C ILE A 92 -3.83 5.43 -16.90
N TYR A 93 -2.57 5.77 -16.57
CA TYR A 93 -2.10 7.15 -16.59
C TYR A 93 -2.00 7.73 -18.00
N GLY A 94 -1.42 6.98 -18.94
CA GLY A 94 -1.19 7.45 -20.31
C GLY A 94 -2.47 7.69 -21.09
N LEU A 95 -3.54 7.00 -20.71
CA LEU A 95 -4.88 7.15 -21.29
C LEU A 95 -5.80 8.09 -20.47
N GLU A 96 -5.24 8.83 -19.52
CA GLU A 96 -5.92 9.87 -18.71
C GLU A 96 -7.05 9.39 -17.79
N TYR A 97 -7.20 8.09 -17.55
CA TYR A 97 -8.14 7.57 -16.54
C TYR A 97 -7.73 7.94 -15.11
N MET A 98 -6.45 8.18 -14.90
CA MET A 98 -5.91 8.73 -13.66
C MET A 98 -5.64 10.23 -13.83
N GLN A 99 -6.06 11.05 -12.88
CA GLN A 99 -5.83 12.50 -12.94
C GLN A 99 -4.33 12.83 -13.03
N LYS A 100 -3.93 13.62 -14.03
CA LYS A 100 -2.51 13.99 -14.27
C LYS A 100 -1.79 14.58 -13.07
N ASN A 101 -2.49 15.32 -12.22
CA ASN A 101 -1.92 15.93 -11.02
C ASN A 101 -1.66 14.93 -9.89
N GLN A 102 -2.37 13.81 -9.86
CA GLN A 102 -2.18 12.76 -8.85
C GLN A 102 -0.92 11.94 -9.13
N TRP A 103 -0.45 11.89 -10.37
CA TRP A 103 0.80 11.23 -10.73
C TRP A 103 2.05 11.93 -10.17
N LYS A 104 2.01 13.26 -10.02
CA LYS A 104 3.12 14.06 -9.44
C LYS A 104 3.06 14.16 -7.91
N ALA A 105 1.88 13.96 -7.33
CA ALA A 105 1.67 13.99 -5.89
C ALA A 105 1.33 12.58 -5.41
N LYS A 106 1.72 12.19 -4.22
CA LYS A 106 1.40 10.93 -3.53
C LYS A 106 0.20 10.17 -4.14
N THR A 107 0.48 9.27 -5.07
CA THR A 107 -0.56 8.57 -5.82
C THR A 107 -1.15 7.45 -4.98
N TYR A 108 -2.40 7.11 -5.22
CA TYR A 108 -3.07 5.96 -4.64
C TYR A 108 -2.66 4.62 -5.28
N THR A 109 -1.58 4.57 -6.06
CA THR A 109 -1.13 3.38 -6.79
C THR A 109 -0.21 2.47 -5.99
N TYR A 110 0.13 2.83 -4.76
CA TYR A 110 1.03 2.06 -3.90
C TYR A 110 0.56 2.04 -2.44
N CYS A 111 1.03 1.03 -1.70
CA CYS A 111 0.72 0.88 -0.29
C CYS A 111 1.50 1.91 0.56
N PRO A 112 0.84 2.66 1.48
CA PRO A 112 1.51 3.60 2.38
C PRO A 112 2.50 2.97 3.36
N SER A 113 2.42 1.66 3.57
CA SER A 113 3.38 0.88 4.40
C SER A 113 4.58 0.39 3.60
N ASN A 114 4.67 0.72 2.30
CA ASN A 114 5.82 0.36 1.50
C ASN A 114 7.11 0.96 2.06
N ILE A 115 8.13 0.12 2.23
CA ILE A 115 9.45 0.52 2.75
C ILE A 115 10.32 1.26 1.73
N ARG A 116 9.94 1.26 0.46
CA ARG A 116 10.64 1.92 -0.64
C ARG A 116 9.79 3.04 -1.22
N PRO A 117 10.41 4.17 -1.59
CA PRO A 117 9.68 5.28 -2.18
C PRO A 117 9.11 4.87 -3.55
N ALA A 118 7.86 5.27 -3.78
CA ALA A 118 7.22 5.13 -5.09
C ALA A 118 7.77 6.07 -6.17
N PHE A 119 8.76 6.89 -5.81
CA PHE A 119 9.38 7.88 -6.69
C PHE A 119 10.88 7.61 -6.82
N ASP A 120 11.39 7.78 -8.03
CA ASP A 120 12.82 7.83 -8.30
C ASP A 120 13.40 9.10 -7.68
N ALA A 121 14.35 8.94 -6.76
CA ALA A 121 14.92 10.06 -6.00
C ALA A 121 15.74 11.02 -6.90
N ALA A 122 16.30 10.54 -8.02
CA ALA A 122 17.12 11.34 -8.92
C ALA A 122 16.27 12.16 -9.89
N THR A 123 15.14 11.65 -10.32
CA THR A 123 14.28 12.29 -11.34
C THR A 123 13.00 12.87 -10.78
N GLY A 124 12.63 12.55 -9.54
CA GLY A 124 11.34 12.89 -8.94
C GLY A 124 10.14 12.28 -9.69
N ARG A 125 10.38 11.34 -10.61
CA ARG A 125 9.34 10.68 -11.39
C ARG A 125 8.77 9.49 -10.63
N PRO A 126 7.47 9.22 -10.78
CA PRO A 126 6.87 8.02 -10.23
C PRO A 126 7.54 6.77 -10.78
N ASN A 127 7.82 5.83 -9.90
CA ASN A 127 8.29 4.52 -10.31
C ASN A 127 7.09 3.60 -10.57
N HIS A 128 6.78 3.38 -11.82
CA HIS A 128 5.66 2.54 -12.27
C HIS A 128 5.76 1.09 -11.80
N TYR A 129 6.95 0.65 -11.45
CA TYR A 129 7.18 -0.70 -10.95
C TYR A 129 6.85 -0.84 -9.46
N ASN A 130 6.84 0.26 -8.69
CA ASN A 130 6.59 0.27 -7.25
C ASN A 130 5.12 0.52 -6.93
N THR A 131 4.23 -0.25 -7.53
CA THR A 131 2.78 -0.12 -7.38
C THR A 131 2.18 -1.38 -6.77
N TYR A 132 0.87 -1.39 -6.54
CA TYR A 132 0.14 -2.62 -6.25
C TYR A 132 0.36 -3.64 -7.36
N GLY A 133 0.42 -4.92 -6.98
CA GLY A 133 0.60 -6.01 -7.94
C GLY A 133 -0.72 -6.44 -8.56
N VAL A 134 -0.82 -6.39 -9.89
CA VAL A 134 -1.88 -7.11 -10.58
C VAL A 134 -1.51 -8.57 -10.73
N LYS A 135 -2.50 -9.43 -10.60
CA LYS A 135 -2.31 -10.87 -10.74
C LYS A 135 -2.03 -11.21 -12.20
N LEU A 136 -0.95 -11.97 -12.44
CA LEU A 136 -0.66 -12.49 -13.78
C LEU A 136 -1.55 -13.68 -14.13
N PRO A 137 -1.72 -13.96 -15.44
CA PRO A 137 -2.46 -15.14 -15.89
C PRO A 137 -1.75 -16.43 -15.49
N PHE A 138 -2.53 -17.40 -15.03
CA PHE A 138 -2.07 -18.74 -14.72
C PHE A 138 -2.93 -19.79 -15.39
N SER A 139 -2.30 -20.89 -15.77
CA SER A 139 -2.97 -22.15 -16.06
C SER A 139 -3.12 -22.97 -14.77
N THR A 140 -3.83 -22.44 -13.77
CA THR A 140 -3.97 -23.07 -12.46
C THR A 140 -5.41 -23.54 -12.20
N PRO A 141 -5.63 -24.49 -11.29
CA PRO A 141 -6.96 -24.83 -10.81
C PRO A 141 -7.74 -23.63 -10.30
N TYR A 142 -7.07 -22.63 -9.72
CA TYR A 142 -7.70 -21.37 -9.30
C TYR A 142 -8.39 -20.65 -10.47
N GLU A 143 -7.71 -20.49 -11.61
CA GLU A 143 -8.29 -19.87 -12.79
C GLU A 143 -9.49 -20.67 -13.30
N GLN A 144 -9.38 -21.99 -13.31
CA GLN A 144 -10.46 -22.88 -13.72
C GLN A 144 -11.66 -22.80 -12.78
N GLN A 145 -11.42 -22.71 -11.48
CA GLN A 145 -12.46 -22.63 -10.45
C GLN A 145 -13.21 -21.30 -10.47
N TYR A 146 -12.50 -20.18 -10.54
CA TYR A 146 -13.07 -18.85 -10.38
C TYR A 146 -13.33 -18.11 -11.69
N ALA A 147 -12.51 -18.33 -12.70
CA ALA A 147 -12.71 -17.79 -14.04
C ALA A 147 -13.43 -18.74 -14.98
N GLY A 148 -13.45 -20.03 -14.66
CA GLY A 148 -14.18 -21.06 -15.42
C GLY A 148 -13.47 -21.57 -16.66
N THR A 149 -12.22 -21.18 -16.89
CA THR A 149 -11.40 -21.70 -18.00
C THR A 149 -9.93 -21.82 -17.57
N THR A 150 -9.16 -22.69 -18.22
CA THR A 150 -7.72 -22.86 -17.96
C THR A 150 -6.85 -21.79 -18.61
N LYS A 151 -7.40 -21.00 -19.54
CA LYS A 151 -6.69 -19.92 -20.26
C LYS A 151 -7.21 -18.54 -19.96
N ALA A 152 -8.24 -18.45 -19.18
CA ALA A 152 -8.94 -17.21 -18.95
C ALA A 152 -8.56 -16.35 -17.95
N PRO A 153 -9.02 -15.24 -17.70
CA PRO A 153 -9.66 -14.26 -18.56
C PRO A 153 -8.63 -13.34 -19.24
N TYR A 154 -7.47 -13.83 -19.55
CA TYR A 154 -6.37 -13.05 -20.10
C TYR A 154 -6.25 -13.25 -21.60
N LEU A 155 -6.10 -12.14 -22.32
CA LEU A 155 -5.73 -12.11 -23.72
C LEU A 155 -4.38 -11.46 -23.90
N TYR A 156 -3.66 -11.92 -24.90
CA TYR A 156 -2.47 -11.28 -25.40
C TYR A 156 -2.83 -10.64 -26.75
N ASP A 157 -2.92 -9.33 -26.78
CA ASP A 157 -3.19 -8.57 -28.00
C ASP A 157 -1.98 -7.70 -28.34
N SER A 158 -1.40 -8.00 -29.49
CA SER A 158 -0.36 -7.28 -30.24
C SER A 158 0.82 -6.72 -29.42
N ALA A 159 0.63 -6.27 -28.19
CA ALA A 159 1.65 -5.70 -27.34
C ALA A 159 1.28 -5.65 -25.85
N LEU A 160 0.08 -6.06 -25.45
CA LEU A 160 -0.42 -5.93 -24.09
C LEU A 160 -1.09 -7.23 -23.61
N TRP A 161 -0.77 -7.63 -22.38
CA TRP A 161 -1.62 -8.55 -21.66
C TRP A 161 -2.79 -7.80 -21.07
N VAL A 162 -3.99 -8.24 -21.39
CA VAL A 162 -5.25 -7.67 -20.90
C VAL A 162 -6.07 -8.74 -20.18
N PHE A 163 -6.79 -8.30 -19.17
CA PHE A 163 -7.68 -9.13 -18.38
C PHE A 163 -9.13 -8.85 -18.79
N GLN A 164 -9.87 -9.89 -19.18
CA GLN A 164 -11.28 -9.78 -19.58
C GLN A 164 -12.18 -9.96 -18.37
N ASN A 165 -12.64 -8.88 -17.74
CA ASN A 165 -13.42 -8.93 -16.51
C ASN A 165 -14.76 -9.67 -16.71
N ASN A 166 -15.40 -9.51 -17.88
CA ASN A 166 -16.67 -10.17 -18.23
C ASN A 166 -16.56 -11.70 -18.40
N LYS A 167 -15.36 -12.27 -18.41
CA LYS A 167 -15.13 -13.73 -18.48
C LYS A 167 -14.99 -14.38 -17.10
N VAL A 168 -14.98 -13.59 -16.04
CA VAL A 168 -14.86 -14.11 -14.68
C VAL A 168 -16.22 -14.63 -14.19
N LYS A 169 -16.30 -15.91 -13.86
CA LYS A 169 -17.57 -16.53 -13.37
C LYS A 169 -17.94 -16.09 -11.95
N LYS A 170 -16.95 -15.86 -11.10
CA LYS A 170 -17.12 -15.50 -9.69
C LYS A 170 -16.32 -14.26 -9.37
N PRO A 171 -16.74 -13.06 -9.82
CA PRO A 171 -15.96 -11.84 -9.69
C PRO A 171 -15.73 -11.42 -8.24
N SER A 172 -16.62 -11.75 -7.31
CA SER A 172 -16.46 -11.47 -5.88
C SER A 172 -15.47 -12.40 -5.17
N GLU A 173 -15.08 -13.51 -5.80
CA GLU A 173 -14.09 -14.44 -5.26
C GLU A 173 -12.74 -14.36 -6.01
N TYR A 174 -12.71 -13.71 -7.16
CA TYR A 174 -11.53 -13.59 -8.01
C TYR A 174 -10.78 -12.28 -7.71
N PHE A 175 -9.68 -12.33 -6.97
CA PHE A 175 -8.84 -11.15 -6.79
C PHE A 175 -8.00 -10.87 -8.04
N TYR A 176 -7.86 -9.59 -8.35
CA TYR A 176 -7.10 -9.11 -9.50
C TYR A 176 -5.89 -8.28 -9.13
N ILE A 177 -5.99 -7.46 -8.09
CA ILE A 177 -4.93 -6.57 -7.61
C ILE A 177 -4.73 -6.75 -6.10
N CYS A 178 -3.51 -6.59 -5.62
CA CYS A 178 -3.22 -6.81 -4.20
C CYS A 178 -2.00 -6.02 -3.71
N ASP A 179 -1.83 -5.99 -2.40
CA ASP A 179 -0.55 -5.68 -1.78
C ASP A 179 0.50 -6.69 -2.29
N SER A 180 1.62 -6.18 -2.79
CA SER A 180 2.66 -7.00 -3.43
C SER A 180 4.05 -6.54 -3.03
N ASN A 181 5.00 -7.46 -3.02
CA ASN A 181 6.42 -7.12 -2.96
C ASN A 181 7.30 -8.20 -3.59
N SER A 182 8.59 -7.88 -3.69
CA SER A 182 9.63 -8.78 -4.21
C SER A 182 10.38 -9.46 -3.06
N ALA A 183 10.68 -10.75 -3.23
CA ALA A 183 11.61 -11.49 -2.38
C ALA A 183 13.08 -11.07 -2.61
N GLY A 184 13.34 -10.22 -3.60
CA GLY A 184 14.64 -9.74 -4.02
C GLY A 184 15.15 -10.50 -5.24
N THR A 185 15.59 -9.75 -6.23
CA THR A 185 16.28 -10.24 -7.43
C THR A 185 17.58 -9.44 -7.63
N ALA A 186 18.37 -9.78 -8.63
CA ALA A 186 19.57 -9.00 -8.97
C ALA A 186 19.29 -7.52 -9.25
N SER A 187 18.08 -7.20 -9.74
CA SER A 187 17.69 -5.84 -10.16
C SER A 187 16.65 -5.19 -9.26
N ILE A 188 15.93 -5.96 -8.43
CA ILE A 188 14.80 -5.48 -7.63
C ILE A 188 15.09 -5.77 -6.15
N PRO A 189 15.21 -4.74 -5.31
CA PRO A 189 15.46 -4.92 -3.89
C PRO A 189 14.34 -5.70 -3.20
N LYS A 190 14.73 -6.50 -2.21
CA LYS A 190 13.82 -7.23 -1.35
C LYS A 190 12.89 -6.29 -0.61
N GLY A 191 11.61 -6.65 -0.51
CA GLY A 191 10.55 -5.87 0.15
C GLY A 191 10.05 -4.68 -0.67
N GLN A 192 10.59 -4.45 -1.88
CA GLN A 192 10.07 -3.42 -2.78
C GLN A 192 8.74 -3.88 -3.38
N ASN A 193 7.71 -3.02 -3.38
CA ASN A 193 6.47 -3.29 -4.10
C ASN A 193 6.75 -3.54 -5.57
N PHE A 194 5.96 -4.41 -6.16
CA PHE A 194 6.11 -4.76 -7.55
C PHE A 194 4.75 -4.80 -8.26
N TYR A 195 4.69 -4.29 -9.47
CA TYR A 195 3.46 -4.05 -10.23
C TYR A 195 2.68 -5.29 -10.66
N TYR A 196 3.22 -6.48 -10.45
CA TYR A 196 2.49 -7.74 -10.61
C TYR A 196 2.85 -8.76 -9.53
N VAL A 197 1.98 -9.74 -9.36
CA VAL A 197 2.23 -10.95 -8.58
C VAL A 197 2.19 -12.16 -9.50
N ASN A 198 3.16 -13.07 -9.33
CA ASN A 198 3.31 -14.26 -10.18
C ASN A 198 3.39 -15.53 -9.32
N PRO A 199 2.29 -16.29 -9.16
CA PRO A 199 2.31 -17.52 -8.38
C PRO A 199 3.21 -18.64 -8.93
N ASN A 200 3.69 -18.49 -10.15
CA ASN A 200 4.69 -19.41 -10.69
C ASN A 200 6.13 -19.01 -10.36
N SER A 201 6.31 -17.83 -9.72
CA SER A 201 7.61 -17.35 -9.29
C SER A 201 7.55 -16.89 -7.83
N PRO A 202 8.41 -17.41 -6.95
CA PRO A 202 8.48 -16.96 -5.57
C PRO A 202 9.09 -15.55 -5.42
N GLU A 203 9.54 -14.93 -6.52
CA GLU A 203 10.18 -13.62 -6.50
C GLU A 203 9.20 -12.47 -6.31
N TYR A 204 7.94 -12.64 -6.79
CA TYR A 204 6.93 -11.59 -6.81
C TYR A 204 5.62 -12.10 -6.24
N GLY A 205 5.37 -11.82 -4.99
CA GLY A 205 4.29 -12.40 -4.22
C GLY A 205 3.32 -11.38 -3.61
N ILE A 206 2.25 -11.93 -3.04
CA ILE A 206 1.32 -11.17 -2.20
C ILE A 206 2.02 -10.82 -0.89
N ALA A 207 2.00 -9.55 -0.52
CA ALA A 207 2.67 -9.06 0.67
C ALA A 207 1.70 -8.83 1.84
N LEU A 208 1.99 -9.44 2.97
CA LEU A 208 1.24 -9.23 4.21
C LEU A 208 1.74 -7.95 4.90
N MET A 209 1.38 -6.79 4.35
CA MET A 209 1.91 -5.48 4.73
C MET A 209 1.32 -4.95 6.05
N HIS A 210 0.07 -5.29 6.38
CA HIS A 210 -0.71 -4.68 7.43
C HIS A 210 -0.98 -5.65 8.58
N GLN A 211 -0.10 -5.70 9.59
CA GLN A 211 -0.24 -6.62 10.73
C GLN A 211 -0.46 -8.07 10.27
N SER A 212 0.42 -8.57 9.39
CA SER A 212 0.33 -9.90 8.78
C SER A 212 -0.95 -10.14 7.96
N ARG A 213 -1.48 -9.11 7.35
CA ARG A 213 -2.62 -9.17 6.43
C ARG A 213 -2.29 -8.44 5.12
N ALA A 214 -2.92 -8.88 4.03
CA ALA A 214 -2.84 -8.23 2.73
C ALA A 214 -4.22 -7.71 2.30
N ASN A 215 -4.25 -6.60 1.60
CA ASN A 215 -5.45 -6.10 0.93
C ASN A 215 -5.50 -6.65 -0.49
N LEU A 216 -6.67 -7.11 -0.87
CA LEU A 216 -6.98 -7.69 -2.18
C LEU A 216 -8.13 -6.93 -2.81
N GLY A 217 -7.97 -6.52 -4.05
CA GLY A 217 -9.05 -5.97 -4.86
C GLY A 217 -9.60 -7.01 -5.83
N PHE A 218 -10.92 -7.15 -5.86
CA PHE A 218 -11.62 -8.21 -6.58
C PHE A 218 -12.22 -7.71 -7.91
N ALA A 219 -12.53 -8.64 -8.78
CA ALA A 219 -13.03 -8.37 -10.11
C ALA A 219 -14.41 -7.68 -10.15
N ASP A 220 -15.21 -7.79 -9.07
CA ASP A 220 -16.45 -7.04 -8.88
C ASP A 220 -16.24 -5.61 -8.33
N GLY A 221 -14.99 -5.25 -8.06
CA GLY A 221 -14.59 -3.93 -7.56
C GLY A 221 -14.63 -3.80 -6.03
N HIS A 222 -14.92 -4.83 -5.24
CA HIS A 222 -14.78 -4.75 -3.79
C HIS A 222 -13.32 -4.94 -3.35
N VAL A 223 -12.99 -4.54 -2.12
CA VAL A 223 -11.67 -4.75 -1.49
C VAL A 223 -11.87 -5.52 -0.20
N GLY A 224 -11.13 -6.62 -0.07
CA GLY A 224 -11.06 -7.43 1.13
C GLY A 224 -9.68 -7.42 1.76
N THR A 225 -9.59 -7.73 3.06
CA THR A 225 -8.32 -7.86 3.77
C THR A 225 -8.21 -9.28 4.32
N GLU A 226 -7.21 -10.03 3.89
CA GLU A 226 -7.01 -11.44 4.24
C GLU A 226 -5.71 -11.67 4.99
N GLY A 227 -5.75 -12.56 5.98
CA GLY A 227 -4.55 -13.03 6.68
C GLY A 227 -3.94 -14.27 6.01
N LEU A 228 -2.79 -14.69 6.53
CA LEU A 228 -2.01 -15.81 5.98
C LEU A 228 -2.85 -17.07 5.75
N SER A 229 -3.62 -17.51 6.74
CA SER A 229 -4.42 -18.76 6.63
C SER A 229 -5.49 -18.68 5.54
N GLN A 230 -6.15 -17.52 5.41
CA GLN A 230 -7.16 -17.31 4.37
C GLN A 230 -6.53 -17.31 2.97
N LEU A 231 -5.38 -16.64 2.82
CA LEU A 231 -4.61 -16.63 1.59
C LEU A 231 -4.10 -18.02 1.22
N GLN A 232 -3.59 -18.80 2.18
CA GLN A 232 -3.14 -20.16 1.95
C GLN A 232 -4.28 -21.07 1.45
N ILE A 233 -5.50 -20.96 2.00
CA ILE A 233 -6.67 -21.68 1.51
C ILE A 233 -7.00 -21.25 0.09
N ARG A 234 -7.11 -19.94 -0.15
CA ARG A 234 -7.41 -19.38 -1.47
C ARG A 234 -6.40 -19.78 -2.53
N ILE A 235 -5.12 -19.85 -2.16
CA ILE A 235 -4.00 -20.15 -3.06
C ILE A 235 -3.81 -21.64 -3.23
N LYS A 236 -4.07 -22.46 -2.19
CA LYS A 236 -3.88 -23.91 -2.20
C LYS A 236 -4.63 -24.59 -3.34
N ASP A 237 -5.77 -24.07 -3.70
CA ASP A 237 -6.57 -24.55 -4.81
C ASP A 237 -6.01 -24.18 -6.19
N GLY A 238 -4.91 -23.42 -6.25
CA GLY A 238 -4.42 -22.91 -7.52
C GLY A 238 -2.96 -22.52 -7.65
N VAL A 239 -2.18 -22.52 -6.59
CA VAL A 239 -0.78 -22.10 -6.67
C VAL A 239 0.14 -23.21 -6.19
N SER A 240 0.98 -23.65 -7.10
CA SER A 240 1.83 -24.82 -6.93
C SER A 240 3.21 -24.54 -6.33
N LYS A 241 3.60 -23.29 -6.08
CA LYS A 241 4.95 -22.98 -5.59
C LYS A 241 4.95 -22.41 -4.19
N PRO A 242 5.70 -23.02 -3.25
CA PRO A 242 6.02 -22.40 -1.97
C PRO A 242 6.67 -21.04 -2.17
N GLY A 243 6.42 -20.08 -1.25
CA GLY A 243 7.09 -18.79 -1.26
C GLY A 243 6.40 -17.68 -2.07
N PHE A 244 5.16 -17.89 -2.50
CA PHE A 244 4.35 -16.84 -3.15
C PHE A 244 3.77 -15.82 -2.15
N LEU A 245 3.71 -16.15 -0.88
CA LEU A 245 3.31 -15.25 0.18
C LEU A 245 4.55 -14.69 0.86
N HIS A 246 4.56 -13.38 1.05
CA HIS A 246 5.68 -12.66 1.65
C HIS A 246 5.22 -11.89 2.90
N ASP A 247 6.13 -11.69 3.84
CA ASP A 247 5.97 -10.68 4.87
C ASP A 247 6.19 -9.26 4.29
N ALA A 248 6.04 -8.23 5.14
CA ALA A 248 6.24 -6.84 4.73
C ALA A 248 7.66 -6.52 4.24
N TYR A 249 8.63 -7.37 4.54
CA TYR A 249 10.04 -7.21 4.17
C TYR A 249 10.46 -8.07 2.98
N GLY A 250 9.52 -8.83 2.39
CA GLY A 250 9.76 -9.71 1.26
C GLY A 250 10.35 -11.08 1.64
N ASN A 251 10.27 -11.49 2.92
CA ASN A 251 10.58 -12.86 3.28
C ASN A 251 9.42 -13.78 2.88
N GLN A 252 9.75 -14.93 2.30
CA GLN A 252 8.78 -15.93 1.93
C GLN A 252 8.18 -16.62 3.18
N LEU A 253 6.88 -16.88 3.16
CA LEU A 253 6.09 -17.45 4.25
C LEU A 253 5.62 -18.87 3.95
#